data_72f620271d1c99961ee4e575ecfcbf34
#
_entry.id   72f620271d1c99961ee4e575ecfcbf34
#
_cell.length_a   1.000
_cell.length_b   1.000
_cell.length_c   1.000
_cell.angle_alpha   90.00
_cell.angle_beta   90.00
_cell.angle_gamma   90.00
#
_symmetry.space_group_name_H-M   'P 1'
#
loop_
_entity.id
_entity.type
_entity.pdbx_description
1 polymer ?
#
loop_
_entity_poly.entity_id
_entity_poly.type
_entity_poly.pdbx_seq_one_letter_code
_entity_poly.pdbx_strand_id
1 'polypeptide(L)'
;MPKGIALVIFLIASFAAAQTFVISDIRVEGLQRVSAGTVFAALPFAVGDAVDEPMIRAATRSLFATGNFDDIQIGQDGNVLVIVVTERPSISEINIEGNKAIETEALLDGLKGAGLSVGQVFQRSTLEGMQLELQRQYVLQGRYDAAIETEVIPEPRNRVTINIDIDEGN
;
A
#
# COMPACT_ATOMS: atom_id res chain seq x y z
N MET A 1 -53.14 30.89 -41.34
CA MET A 1 -51.69 30.86 -41.54
C MET A 1 -51.00 30.98 -40.18
N PRO A 2 -50.50 29.91 -39.57
CA PRO A 2 -49.72 30.00 -38.31
C PRO A 2 -48.26 30.12 -38.67
N LYS A 3 -47.59 31.15 -38.13
CA LYS A 3 -46.15 31.35 -38.20
C LYS A 3 -45.44 30.42 -37.22
N GLY A 4 -44.67 29.47 -37.74
CA GLY A 4 -43.83 28.61 -36.92
C GLY A 4 -42.67 29.38 -36.33
N ILE A 5 -42.55 29.34 -35.00
CA ILE A 5 -41.38 29.81 -34.24
C ILE A 5 -40.40 28.64 -34.16
N ALA A 6 -39.27 28.74 -34.86
CA ALA A 6 -38.17 27.81 -34.75
C ALA A 6 -37.41 28.09 -33.47
N LEU A 7 -37.54 27.16 -32.50
CA LEU A 7 -36.76 27.17 -31.25
C LEU A 7 -35.35 26.67 -31.54
N VAL A 8 -34.36 27.56 -31.61
CA VAL A 8 -32.95 27.21 -31.71
C VAL A 8 -32.45 26.86 -30.33
N ILE A 9 -32.28 25.56 -30.04
CA ILE A 9 -31.65 25.08 -28.79
C ILE A 9 -30.14 25.22 -28.97
N PHE A 10 -29.58 26.21 -28.30
CA PHE A 10 -28.13 26.39 -28.19
C PHE A 10 -27.59 25.34 -27.19
N LEU A 11 -26.98 24.28 -27.70
CA LEU A 11 -26.27 23.28 -26.86
C LEU A 11 -24.95 23.90 -26.41
N ILE A 12 -24.92 24.43 -25.18
CA ILE A 12 -23.68 24.91 -24.57
C ILE A 12 -22.92 23.66 -24.12
N ALA A 13 -21.98 23.19 -24.92
CA ALA A 13 -21.01 22.20 -24.52
C ALA A 13 -20.05 22.87 -23.47
N SER A 14 -20.27 22.62 -22.19
CA SER A 14 -19.33 22.98 -21.14
C SER A 14 -18.07 22.14 -21.33
N PHE A 15 -17.05 22.71 -21.94
CA PHE A 15 -15.71 22.17 -21.87
C PHE A 15 -15.24 22.31 -20.41
N ALA A 16 -15.22 21.20 -19.68
CA ALA A 16 -14.48 21.11 -18.44
C ALA A 16 -13.00 21.25 -18.79
N ALA A 17 -12.47 22.46 -18.69
CA ALA A 17 -11.04 22.70 -18.81
C ALA A 17 -10.36 21.90 -17.70
N ALA A 18 -9.51 20.96 -18.06
CA ALA A 18 -8.63 20.29 -17.10
C ALA A 18 -7.80 21.40 -16.41
N GLN A 19 -8.02 21.58 -15.11
CA GLN A 19 -7.27 22.58 -14.35
C GLN A 19 -5.84 22.07 -14.24
N THR A 20 -4.92 22.72 -14.94
CA THR A 20 -3.48 22.52 -14.80
C THR A 20 -2.93 23.62 -13.93
N PHE A 21 -1.96 23.28 -13.06
CA PHE A 21 -1.18 24.27 -12.31
C PHE A 21 0.31 23.97 -12.40
N VAL A 22 1.14 25.01 -12.28
CA VAL A 22 2.60 24.87 -12.29
C VAL A 22 3.07 24.70 -10.86
N ILE A 23 3.79 23.59 -10.58
CA ILE A 23 4.34 23.29 -9.28
C ILE A 23 5.46 24.28 -8.94
N SER A 24 5.28 25.08 -7.88
CA SER A 24 6.33 25.94 -7.34
C SER A 24 7.18 25.26 -6.27
N ASP A 25 6.58 24.28 -5.55
CA ASP A 25 7.23 23.48 -4.51
C ASP A 25 6.47 22.18 -4.29
N ILE A 26 7.16 21.17 -3.72
CA ILE A 26 6.57 19.88 -3.33
C ILE A 26 6.84 19.66 -1.86
N ARG A 27 5.79 19.60 -1.05
CA ARG A 27 5.83 19.30 0.37
C ARG A 27 5.41 17.87 0.61
N VAL A 28 6.21 17.11 1.37
CA VAL A 28 5.90 15.74 1.76
C VAL A 28 5.75 15.67 3.28
N GLU A 29 4.63 15.13 3.74
CA GLU A 29 4.28 14.99 5.15
C GLU A 29 4.01 13.52 5.50
N GLY A 30 4.26 13.13 6.77
CA GLY A 30 4.01 11.77 7.26
C GLY A 30 5.17 10.80 7.13
N LEU A 31 6.32 11.23 6.57
CA LEU A 31 7.53 10.40 6.49
C LEU A 31 8.11 10.12 7.88
N GLN A 32 8.55 8.88 8.10
CA GLN A 32 9.20 8.42 9.33
C GLN A 32 10.54 7.74 9.06
N ARG A 33 10.58 6.76 8.16
CA ARG A 33 11.77 5.98 7.76
C ARG A 33 12.16 6.21 6.31
N VAL A 34 11.15 6.42 5.45
CA VAL A 34 11.36 6.67 4.02
C VAL A 34 11.90 8.08 3.84
N SER A 35 12.94 8.24 3.02
CA SER A 35 13.47 9.56 2.73
C SER A 35 12.59 10.34 1.75
N ALA A 36 12.56 11.66 1.86
CA ALA A 36 11.89 12.51 0.87
C ALA A 36 12.44 12.29 -0.56
N GLY A 37 13.72 11.98 -0.69
CA GLY A 37 14.35 11.64 -1.97
C GLY A 37 13.74 10.40 -2.63
N THR A 38 13.34 9.40 -1.86
CA THR A 38 12.62 8.21 -2.37
C THR A 38 11.27 8.60 -2.94
N VAL A 39 10.55 9.51 -2.27
CA VAL A 39 9.27 10.02 -2.78
C VAL A 39 9.49 10.78 -4.08
N PHE A 40 10.43 11.74 -4.11
CA PHE A 40 10.70 12.54 -5.31
C PHE A 40 11.15 11.70 -6.50
N ALA A 41 11.97 10.67 -6.28
CA ALA A 41 12.40 9.73 -7.33
C ALA A 41 11.26 8.92 -7.95
N ALA A 42 10.16 8.71 -7.21
CA ALA A 42 8.99 7.99 -7.69
C ALA A 42 7.96 8.87 -8.41
N LEU A 43 8.10 10.22 -8.33
CA LEU A 43 7.18 11.14 -9.00
C LEU A 43 7.49 11.22 -10.49
N PRO A 44 6.47 11.25 -11.38
CA PRO A 44 6.64 11.40 -12.83
C PRO A 44 6.82 12.86 -13.27
N PHE A 45 6.97 13.80 -12.33
CA PHE A 45 7.12 15.24 -12.55
C PHE A 45 8.00 15.87 -11.46
N ALA A 46 8.42 17.11 -11.68
CA ALA A 46 9.26 17.89 -10.76
C ALA A 46 8.71 19.31 -10.54
N VAL A 47 9.36 20.04 -9.64
CA VAL A 47 9.12 21.50 -9.46
C VAL A 47 9.36 22.21 -10.78
N GLY A 48 8.43 23.08 -11.18
CA GLY A 48 8.42 23.80 -12.44
C GLY A 48 7.53 23.17 -13.52
N ASP A 49 7.14 21.91 -13.36
CA ASP A 49 6.23 21.24 -14.32
C ASP A 49 4.78 21.70 -14.13
N ALA A 50 4.05 21.73 -15.22
CA ALA A 50 2.59 21.89 -15.21
C ALA A 50 1.95 20.51 -15.04
N VAL A 51 1.13 20.35 -14.00
CA VAL A 51 0.47 19.07 -13.68
C VAL A 51 -1.03 19.19 -13.84
N ASP A 52 -1.62 18.07 -14.22
CA ASP A 52 -3.07 17.85 -14.31
C ASP A 52 -3.49 16.66 -13.43
N GLU A 53 -4.78 16.44 -13.32
CA GLU A 53 -5.33 15.33 -12.54
C GLU A 53 -4.85 13.93 -13.00
N PRO A 54 -4.75 13.60 -14.31
CA PRO A 54 -4.14 12.37 -14.79
C PRO A 54 -2.70 12.15 -14.29
N MET A 55 -1.87 13.19 -14.26
CA MET A 55 -0.50 13.13 -13.77
C MET A 55 -0.46 12.90 -12.26
N ILE A 56 -1.35 13.53 -11.48
CA ILE A 56 -1.49 13.28 -10.04
C ILE A 56 -1.87 11.81 -9.78
N ARG A 57 -2.83 11.26 -10.54
CA ARG A 57 -3.18 9.84 -10.44
C ARG A 57 -2.01 8.91 -10.81
N ALA A 58 -1.20 9.29 -11.79
CA ALA A 58 0.01 8.55 -12.14
C ALA A 58 1.04 8.59 -11.01
N ALA A 59 1.26 9.74 -10.38
CA ALA A 59 2.13 9.89 -9.22
C ALA A 59 1.67 9.02 -8.05
N THR A 60 0.38 9.03 -7.73
CA THR A 60 -0.19 8.18 -6.68
C THR A 60 0.09 6.69 -6.95
N ARG A 61 -0.13 6.21 -8.19
CA ARG A 61 0.19 4.82 -8.54
C ARG A 61 1.68 4.50 -8.42
N SER A 62 2.56 5.41 -8.86
CA SER A 62 4.01 5.23 -8.75
C SER A 62 4.47 5.14 -7.31
N LEU A 63 3.93 5.98 -6.43
CA LEU A 63 4.23 5.97 -5.00
C LEU A 63 3.73 4.67 -4.34
N PHE A 64 2.51 4.22 -4.62
CA PHE A 64 2.02 2.92 -4.14
C PHE A 64 2.86 1.75 -4.65
N ALA A 65 3.34 1.81 -5.89
CA ALA A 65 4.19 0.76 -6.47
C ALA A 65 5.54 0.59 -5.75
N THR A 66 6.00 1.60 -4.99
CA THR A 66 7.20 1.46 -4.13
C THR A 66 7.01 0.47 -2.99
N GLY A 67 5.76 0.14 -2.63
CA GLY A 67 5.41 -0.77 -1.53
C GLY A 67 5.59 -0.18 -0.13
N ASN A 68 6.02 1.05 0.02
CA ASN A 68 6.36 1.68 1.30
C ASN A 68 5.17 2.31 2.04
N PHE A 69 4.06 2.54 1.37
CA PHE A 69 2.95 3.34 1.89
C PHE A 69 1.65 2.55 1.96
N ASP A 70 0.90 2.76 3.06
CA ASP A 70 -0.46 2.26 3.25
C ASP A 70 -1.49 3.24 2.71
N ASP A 71 -1.23 4.55 2.86
CA ASP A 71 -2.09 5.60 2.32
C ASP A 71 -1.26 6.72 1.71
N ILE A 72 -1.80 7.33 0.65
CA ILE A 72 -1.19 8.44 -0.08
C ILE A 72 -2.30 9.39 -0.48
N GLN A 73 -2.20 10.63 -0.02
CA GLN A 73 -3.10 11.72 -0.40
C GLN A 73 -2.27 12.82 -1.06
N ILE A 74 -2.67 13.23 -2.24
CA ILE A 74 -2.02 14.32 -2.98
C ILE A 74 -3.02 15.45 -3.13
N GLY A 75 -2.67 16.62 -2.61
CA GLY A 75 -3.47 17.83 -2.65
C GLY A 75 -2.67 19.02 -3.20
N GLN A 76 -3.37 20.13 -3.38
CA GLN A 76 -2.82 21.39 -3.84
C GLN A 76 -3.09 22.49 -2.80
N ASP A 77 -2.04 23.22 -2.45
CA ASP A 77 -2.12 24.42 -1.61
C ASP A 77 -1.50 25.61 -2.42
N GLY A 78 -2.35 26.39 -3.07
CA GLY A 78 -1.88 27.37 -4.07
C GLY A 78 -1.12 26.71 -5.21
N ASN A 79 0.16 26.98 -5.35
CA ASN A 79 1.06 26.36 -6.33
C ASN A 79 1.98 25.30 -5.71
N VAL A 80 1.77 24.94 -4.44
CA VAL A 80 2.51 23.89 -3.76
C VAL A 80 1.74 22.58 -3.87
N LEU A 81 2.43 21.52 -4.32
CA LEU A 81 1.90 20.16 -4.27
C LEU A 81 2.15 19.59 -2.88
N VAL A 82 1.11 19.18 -2.18
CA VAL A 82 1.21 18.59 -0.85
C VAL A 82 0.93 17.08 -0.96
N ILE A 83 1.91 16.27 -0.55
CA ILE A 83 1.83 14.81 -0.55
C ILE A 83 1.84 14.37 0.91
N VAL A 84 0.71 13.84 1.39
CA VAL A 84 0.59 13.27 2.73
C VAL A 84 0.63 11.76 2.61
N VAL A 85 1.55 11.11 3.32
CA VAL A 85 1.74 9.67 3.26
C VAL A 85 1.59 9.03 4.64
N THR A 86 1.10 7.79 4.65
CA THR A 86 1.18 6.90 5.80
C THR A 86 2.09 5.74 5.44
N GLU A 87 3.26 5.66 6.10
CA GLU A 87 4.21 4.57 5.85
C GLU A 87 3.71 3.25 6.40
N ARG A 88 3.95 2.16 5.66
CA ARG A 88 3.77 0.80 6.17
C ARG A 88 4.75 0.53 7.30
N PRO A 89 4.34 -0.18 8.36
CA PRO A 89 5.26 -0.56 9.42
C PRO A 89 6.32 -1.55 8.93
N SER A 90 7.43 -1.63 9.64
CA SER A 90 8.43 -2.69 9.46
C SER A 90 8.24 -3.79 10.48
N ILE A 91 8.62 -5.01 10.11
CA ILE A 91 8.59 -6.17 11.00
C ILE A 91 9.76 -6.06 11.98
N SER A 92 9.46 -6.01 13.29
CA SER A 92 10.46 -6.04 14.35
C SER A 92 10.78 -7.45 14.83
N GLU A 93 9.76 -8.32 14.85
CA GLU A 93 9.86 -9.68 15.37
C GLU A 93 8.82 -10.58 14.71
N ILE A 94 9.14 -11.87 14.57
CA ILE A 94 8.22 -12.93 14.15
C ILE A 94 8.35 -14.07 15.15
N ASN A 95 7.27 -14.37 15.86
CA ASN A 95 7.17 -15.45 16.82
C ASN A 95 6.29 -16.55 16.23
N ILE A 96 6.76 -17.80 16.31
CA ILE A 96 6.01 -18.98 15.86
C ILE A 96 5.93 -19.95 17.03
N GLU A 97 4.72 -20.35 17.37
CA GLU A 97 4.46 -21.29 18.46
C GLU A 97 3.56 -22.45 17.99
N GLY A 98 3.61 -23.58 18.71
CA GLY A 98 2.73 -24.73 18.48
C GLY A 98 3.17 -25.67 17.36
N ASN A 99 4.13 -25.30 16.52
CA ASN A 99 4.66 -26.13 15.45
C ASN A 99 5.52 -27.29 16.02
N LYS A 100 5.22 -28.52 15.63
CA LYS A 100 5.95 -29.74 15.99
C LYS A 100 6.35 -30.56 14.76
N ALA A 101 5.46 -30.61 13.77
CA ALA A 101 5.65 -31.39 12.54
C ALA A 101 6.60 -30.68 11.56
N ILE A 102 6.67 -29.35 11.59
CA ILE A 102 7.57 -28.54 10.75
C ILE A 102 8.48 -27.74 11.67
N GLU A 103 9.79 -27.84 11.46
CA GLU A 103 10.78 -27.13 12.23
C GLU A 103 10.62 -25.58 12.07
N THR A 104 10.81 -24.83 13.16
CA THR A 104 10.65 -23.37 13.18
C THR A 104 11.52 -22.68 12.14
N GLU A 105 12.78 -23.15 11.98
CA GLU A 105 13.69 -22.59 10.96
C GLU A 105 13.15 -22.74 9.54
N ALA A 106 12.56 -23.88 9.20
CA ALA A 106 11.96 -24.10 7.88
C ALA A 106 10.75 -23.18 7.64
N LEU A 107 9.94 -22.93 8.67
CA LEU A 107 8.83 -21.97 8.60
C LEU A 107 9.33 -20.55 8.41
N LEU A 108 10.34 -20.14 9.16
CA LEU A 108 10.96 -18.81 9.04
C LEU A 108 11.61 -18.60 7.65
N ASP A 109 12.25 -19.61 7.10
CA ASP A 109 12.81 -19.55 5.75
C ASP A 109 11.70 -19.42 4.69
N GLY A 110 10.61 -20.12 4.84
CA GLY A 110 9.43 -19.97 3.97
C GLY A 110 8.83 -18.57 4.03
N LEU A 111 8.66 -18.02 5.23
CA LEU A 111 8.18 -16.64 5.46
C LEU A 111 9.13 -15.63 4.82
N LYS A 112 10.44 -15.81 5.02
CA LYS A 112 11.47 -14.95 4.41
C LYS A 112 11.43 -14.99 2.88
N GLY A 113 11.25 -16.17 2.30
CA GLY A 113 11.07 -16.34 0.85
C GLY A 113 9.86 -15.60 0.29
N ALA A 114 8.82 -15.42 1.10
CA ALA A 114 7.64 -14.63 0.76
C ALA A 114 7.77 -13.12 1.07
N GLY A 115 8.91 -12.67 1.61
CA GLY A 115 9.14 -11.27 1.97
C GLY A 115 8.73 -10.89 3.40
N LEU A 116 8.39 -11.88 4.26
CA LEU A 116 8.12 -11.69 5.67
C LEU A 116 9.38 -12.03 6.49
N SER A 117 10.17 -11.03 6.81
CA SER A 117 11.32 -11.18 7.72
C SER A 117 11.57 -9.89 8.49
N VAL A 118 12.28 -10.02 9.60
CA VAL A 118 12.66 -8.88 10.46
C VAL A 118 13.36 -7.80 9.62
N GLY A 119 12.94 -6.56 9.78
CA GLY A 119 13.45 -5.40 9.04
C GLY A 119 12.74 -5.11 7.71
N GLN A 120 11.96 -6.04 7.18
CA GLN A 120 11.18 -5.81 5.96
C GLN A 120 9.90 -5.02 6.24
N VAL A 121 9.37 -4.40 5.18
CA VAL A 121 8.08 -3.70 5.23
C VAL A 121 6.97 -4.75 5.38
N PHE A 122 6.12 -4.58 6.38
CA PHE A 122 4.98 -5.46 6.60
C PHE A 122 3.87 -5.21 5.58
N GLN A 123 3.38 -6.26 4.97
CA GLN A 123 2.21 -6.26 4.09
C GLN A 123 1.22 -7.31 4.57
N ARG A 124 0.03 -6.88 4.98
CA ARG A 124 -1.01 -7.79 5.51
C ARG A 124 -1.41 -8.87 4.52
N SER A 125 -1.55 -8.53 3.24
CA SER A 125 -1.88 -9.50 2.20
C SER A 125 -0.84 -10.62 2.04
N THR A 126 0.43 -10.32 2.28
CA THR A 126 1.51 -11.31 2.27
C THR A 126 1.38 -12.26 3.45
N LEU A 127 1.07 -11.74 4.65
CA LEU A 127 0.84 -12.58 5.83
C LEU A 127 -0.37 -13.50 5.65
N GLU A 128 -1.49 -12.97 5.16
CA GLU A 128 -2.70 -13.75 4.88
C GLU A 128 -2.45 -14.85 3.82
N GLY A 129 -1.68 -14.53 2.77
CA GLY A 129 -1.27 -15.52 1.77
C GLY A 129 -0.40 -16.63 2.37
N MET A 130 0.54 -16.27 3.25
CA MET A 130 1.39 -17.25 3.93
C MET A 130 0.62 -18.10 4.93
N GLN A 131 -0.35 -17.54 5.64
CA GLN A 131 -1.24 -18.31 6.52
C GLN A 131 -1.96 -19.41 5.75
N LEU A 132 -2.51 -19.10 4.57
CA LEU A 132 -3.17 -20.08 3.69
C LEU A 132 -2.18 -21.13 3.17
N GLU A 133 -0.97 -20.74 2.83
CA GLU A 133 0.05 -21.68 2.37
C GLU A 133 0.52 -22.62 3.48
N LEU A 134 0.75 -22.11 4.68
CA LEU A 134 1.07 -22.92 5.86
C LEU A 134 -0.05 -23.92 6.16
N GLN A 135 -1.30 -23.48 6.15
CA GLN A 135 -2.47 -24.36 6.31
C GLN A 135 -2.44 -25.51 5.29
N ARG A 136 -2.14 -25.20 4.02
CA ARG A 136 -2.04 -26.19 2.95
C ARG A 136 -0.89 -27.18 3.19
N GLN A 137 0.27 -26.71 3.67
CA GLN A 137 1.43 -27.54 3.99
C GLN A 137 1.11 -28.53 5.11
N TYR A 138 0.41 -28.11 6.15
CA TYR A 138 -0.03 -29.01 7.22
C TYR A 138 -1.03 -30.09 6.74
N VAL A 139 -1.98 -29.70 5.89
CA VAL A 139 -2.92 -30.64 5.26
C VAL A 139 -2.18 -31.69 4.41
N LEU A 140 -1.16 -31.29 3.65
CA LEU A 140 -0.33 -32.22 2.86
C LEU A 140 0.46 -33.20 3.72
N GLN A 141 0.76 -32.86 4.96
CA GLN A 141 1.39 -33.76 5.95
C GLN A 141 0.37 -34.61 6.72
N GLY A 142 -0.90 -34.58 6.31
CA GLY A 142 -1.97 -35.36 6.94
C GLY A 142 -2.59 -34.69 8.16
N ARG A 143 -2.25 -33.43 8.47
CA ARG A 143 -2.81 -32.64 9.56
C ARG A 143 -4.04 -31.87 9.06
N TYR A 144 -5.16 -32.56 8.90
CA TYR A 144 -6.38 -32.00 8.30
C TYR A 144 -7.10 -31.00 9.20
N ASP A 145 -6.94 -31.13 10.52
CA ASP A 145 -7.55 -30.25 11.52
C ASP A 145 -6.61 -29.13 11.97
N ALA A 146 -5.46 -28.95 11.31
CA ALA A 146 -4.53 -27.89 11.67
C ALA A 146 -5.17 -26.51 11.49
N ALA A 147 -5.02 -25.66 12.49
CA ALA A 147 -5.43 -24.26 12.48
C ALA A 147 -4.22 -23.34 12.66
N ILE A 148 -4.18 -22.26 11.90
CA ILE A 148 -3.11 -21.27 11.98
C ILE A 148 -3.74 -19.92 12.25
N GLU A 149 -3.42 -19.34 13.39
CA GLU A 149 -3.86 -18.01 13.79
C GLU A 149 -2.69 -17.04 13.69
N THR A 150 -2.96 -15.83 13.22
CA THR A 150 -1.94 -14.79 13.10
C THR A 150 -2.40 -13.52 13.79
N GLU A 151 -1.55 -12.98 14.64
CA GLU A 151 -1.77 -11.70 15.31
C GLU A 151 -0.66 -10.71 14.92
N VAL A 152 -1.05 -9.47 14.62
CA VAL A 152 -0.12 -8.38 14.32
C VAL A 152 -0.22 -7.33 15.41
N ILE A 153 0.83 -7.18 16.18
CA ILE A 153 0.91 -6.28 17.33
C ILE A 153 1.66 -5.02 16.91
N PRO A 154 1.00 -3.84 16.91
CA PRO A 154 1.66 -2.56 16.65
C PRO A 154 2.68 -2.23 17.73
N GLU A 155 3.84 -1.72 17.31
CA GLU A 155 4.93 -1.29 18.16
C GLU A 155 5.35 0.16 17.92
N PRO A 156 6.04 0.79 18.88
CA PRO A 156 6.61 2.12 18.68
C PRO A 156 7.51 2.23 17.44
N ARG A 157 7.61 3.43 16.87
CA ARG A 157 8.43 3.76 15.69
C ARG A 157 7.97 3.05 14.42
N ASN A 158 6.66 2.94 14.24
CA ASN A 158 6.03 2.33 13.06
C ASN A 158 6.59 0.94 12.75
N ARG A 159 6.53 0.05 13.76
CA ARG A 159 6.93 -1.36 13.67
C ARG A 159 5.77 -2.26 14.07
N VAL A 160 5.91 -3.54 13.73
CA VAL A 160 4.98 -4.59 14.17
C VAL A 160 5.74 -5.83 14.58
N THR A 161 5.20 -6.52 15.57
CA THR A 161 5.51 -7.93 15.89
C THR A 161 4.43 -8.81 15.29
N ILE A 162 4.82 -9.92 14.69
CA ILE A 162 3.91 -10.92 14.12
C ILE A 162 3.98 -12.18 14.98
N ASN A 163 2.86 -12.57 15.56
CA ASN A 163 2.71 -13.86 16.24
C ASN A 163 1.96 -14.82 15.32
N ILE A 164 2.45 -16.04 15.21
CA ILE A 164 1.85 -17.13 14.41
C ILE A 164 1.68 -18.32 15.36
N ASP A 165 0.43 -18.60 15.74
CA ASP A 165 0.06 -19.72 16.58
C ASP A 165 -0.46 -20.87 15.72
N ILE A 166 0.16 -22.02 15.88
CA ILE A 166 -0.13 -23.22 15.09
C ILE A 166 -0.72 -24.29 15.99
N ASP A 167 -1.98 -24.60 15.80
CA ASP A 167 -2.59 -25.80 16.36
C ASP A 167 -2.59 -26.89 15.27
N GLU A 168 -1.76 -27.91 15.43
CA GLU A 168 -1.60 -28.96 14.43
C GLU A 168 -2.76 -29.96 14.42
N GLY A 169 -3.72 -29.82 15.35
CA GLY A 169 -4.81 -30.75 15.53
C GLY A 169 -4.36 -32.15 16.07
N ASN A 170 -5.25 -33.13 15.95
CA ASN A 170 -4.98 -34.51 16.39
C ASN A 170 -4.53 -35.40 15.24
#